data_d374911632dc5003fa6a9d2ab5f0bdea
#
_entry.id   d374911632dc5003fa6a9d2ab5f0bdea
#
_cell.length_a   1.000
_cell.length_b   1.000
_cell.length_c   1.000
_cell.angle_alpha   90.00
_cell.angle_beta   90.00
_cell.angle_gamma   90.00
#
_symmetry.space_group_name_H-M   'P 1'
#
loop_
_entity.id
_entity.type
_entity.pdbx_description
1 polymer ?
#
loop_
_entity_poly.entity_id
_entity_poly.type
_entity_poly.pdbx_seq_one_letter_code
_entity_poly.pdbx_strand_id
1 'polypeptide(L)'
;PTLYALIQKHGLVDKAIILTSMQKSLEYVRTNYPALKCQFLCYELNDTRFEWCKKWGINPSVQIKGITKSYAKKCHDAGLQIATWCVNDKAIYTQHGDLGCYMMTCDYLLPSAMPEIEDIDWESMVPIEPLEQVYVTELFRRSSSSNNLPTNFPTTKEGKYKQAQQAAYINGKFYIADYLAQKVITIDTTGLLAETSMTTPRHGICRDDAGNLILHTSSTASTPNQLTVYKANDNSSQTISFTLNHTGQTNFPTASGDIFSSTGGYVYFFPNKQKFVEIVKIVNGQYVSTISAPVSLEGTTAGYVIPINNNPNHFVYQVRTSGFHLYKDGDKGAYGAISSSTTAPNRNSTVGGVIFTLSDHELFVHPSGSNYNGGWSLRDMSSTKCSALYTQEPLGSSGYNGNASVGEFFYFEKIDSVTVNLYEYCLGNGIAAWEIRSQPRIIAVESLALEETEIEMMVGDTIELHATISPKNATNQMVSFRADHARSVKVKGMGTYAIITSNTEGDYVITATLDNFQATCNLHVKVPTALENPTNTPTISKRFINGVIVIENNGEYFDIIGNPIQP
;
A
#
# COMPACT_ATOMS: atom_id res chain seq x y z
N PRO A 1 32.83 12.16 -37.17
CA PRO A 1 33.91 11.55 -37.97
C PRO A 1 35.32 11.91 -37.44
N THR A 2 35.57 13.16 -37.14
CA THR A 2 36.91 13.63 -36.71
C THR A 2 37.33 13.04 -35.36
N LEU A 3 36.43 12.96 -34.40
CA LEU A 3 36.70 12.37 -33.08
C LEU A 3 37.01 10.86 -33.21
N TYR A 4 36.25 10.11 -34.00
CA TYR A 4 36.49 8.70 -34.21
C TYR A 4 37.85 8.43 -34.87
N ALA A 5 38.20 9.24 -35.87
CA ALA A 5 39.51 9.14 -36.53
C ALA A 5 40.67 9.38 -35.52
N LEU A 6 40.53 10.33 -34.61
CA LEU A 6 41.52 10.55 -33.55
C LEU A 6 41.59 9.36 -32.55
N ILE A 7 40.44 8.82 -32.12
CA ILE A 7 40.39 7.64 -31.26
C ILE A 7 41.08 6.45 -31.91
N GLN A 8 40.84 6.20 -33.20
CA GLN A 8 41.50 5.15 -33.99
C GLN A 8 42.99 5.39 -34.13
N LYS A 9 43.39 6.61 -34.50
CA LYS A 9 44.78 6.99 -34.66
C LYS A 9 45.64 6.69 -33.42
N HIS A 10 45.02 6.85 -32.23
CA HIS A 10 45.70 6.62 -30.97
C HIS A 10 45.46 5.20 -30.36
N GLY A 11 44.79 4.30 -31.06
CA GLY A 11 44.53 2.94 -30.60
C GLY A 11 43.65 2.88 -29.38
N LEU A 12 42.67 3.79 -29.24
CA LEU A 12 41.83 3.95 -28.07
C LEU A 12 40.38 3.45 -28.25
N VAL A 13 40.07 2.74 -29.34
CA VAL A 13 38.69 2.32 -29.64
C VAL A 13 38.07 1.49 -28.51
N ASP A 14 38.83 0.56 -27.96
CA ASP A 14 38.35 -0.34 -26.88
C ASP A 14 38.30 0.36 -25.50
N LYS A 15 38.99 1.50 -25.36
CA LYS A 15 39.13 2.25 -24.10
C LYS A 15 38.24 3.49 -24.04
N ALA A 16 37.79 3.99 -25.18
CA ALA A 16 36.95 5.19 -25.25
C ALA A 16 35.49 4.88 -24.96
N ILE A 17 34.86 5.73 -24.18
CA ILE A 17 33.43 5.69 -23.91
C ILE A 17 32.81 7.02 -24.35
N ILE A 18 31.76 6.98 -25.14
CA ILE A 18 31.00 8.16 -25.53
C ILE A 18 29.85 8.34 -24.53
N LEU A 19 29.92 9.39 -23.73
CA LEU A 19 28.94 9.71 -22.69
C LEU A 19 28.19 11.00 -23.04
N THR A 20 26.87 10.95 -23.14
CA THR A 20 26.01 12.11 -23.34
C THR A 20 24.55 11.83 -22.96
N SER A 21 23.79 12.89 -22.65
CA SER A 21 22.34 12.85 -22.46
C SER A 21 21.54 12.93 -23.78
N MET A 22 22.20 13.15 -24.90
CA MET A 22 21.55 13.28 -26.21
C MET A 22 21.38 11.93 -26.91
N GLN A 23 20.20 11.32 -26.80
CA GLN A 23 19.86 10.02 -27.37
C GLN A 23 20.21 9.91 -28.86
N LYS A 24 19.83 10.91 -29.69
CA LYS A 24 20.13 10.93 -31.13
C LYS A 24 21.61 10.85 -31.44
N SER A 25 22.46 11.45 -30.61
CA SER A 25 23.92 11.40 -30.80
C SER A 25 24.43 9.97 -30.52
N LEU A 26 23.92 9.31 -29.51
CA LEU A 26 24.28 7.92 -29.18
C LEU A 26 23.77 6.95 -30.24
N GLU A 27 22.56 7.14 -30.76
CA GLU A 27 22.02 6.37 -31.89
C GLU A 27 22.91 6.49 -33.12
N TYR A 28 23.33 7.71 -33.43
CA TYR A 28 24.29 7.95 -34.54
C TYR A 28 25.62 7.21 -34.34
N VAL A 29 26.18 7.28 -33.11
CA VAL A 29 27.43 6.59 -32.79
C VAL A 29 27.26 5.06 -32.90
N ARG A 30 26.20 4.50 -32.35
CA ARG A 30 25.93 3.06 -32.42
C ARG A 30 25.72 2.56 -33.85
N THR A 31 25.09 3.38 -34.69
CA THR A 31 24.87 3.05 -36.10
C THR A 31 26.16 3.12 -36.95
N ASN A 32 26.97 4.15 -36.75
CA ASN A 32 28.12 4.42 -37.64
C ASN A 32 29.47 3.92 -37.07
N TYR A 33 29.56 3.76 -35.74
CA TYR A 33 30.81 3.37 -35.04
C TYR A 33 30.51 2.32 -33.95
N PRO A 34 30.00 1.14 -34.31
CA PRO A 34 29.49 0.15 -33.33
C PRO A 34 30.56 -0.39 -32.38
N ALA A 35 31.84 -0.25 -32.70
CA ALA A 35 32.94 -0.63 -31.83
C ALA A 35 33.14 0.30 -30.62
N LEU A 36 32.62 1.52 -30.67
CA LEU A 36 32.72 2.46 -29.55
C LEU A 36 31.70 2.12 -28.45
N LYS A 37 32.17 2.10 -27.21
CA LYS A 37 31.29 1.98 -26.04
C LYS A 37 30.50 3.26 -25.85
N CYS A 38 29.21 3.14 -25.50
CA CYS A 38 28.31 4.26 -25.29
C CYS A 38 27.66 4.21 -23.92
N GLN A 39 27.52 5.38 -23.29
CA GLN A 39 26.78 5.54 -22.05
C GLN A 39 25.76 6.67 -22.18
N PHE A 40 24.52 6.42 -21.74
CA PHE A 40 23.45 7.40 -21.71
C PHE A 40 23.38 8.07 -20.34
N LEU A 41 23.70 9.36 -20.28
CA LEU A 41 23.67 10.17 -19.08
C LEU A 41 22.23 10.56 -18.75
N CYS A 42 21.71 10.14 -17.59
CA CYS A 42 20.37 10.47 -17.15
C CYS A 42 20.27 10.63 -15.62
N TYR A 43 19.28 11.40 -15.16
CA TYR A 43 19.05 11.60 -13.73
C TYR A 43 18.38 10.39 -13.08
N GLU A 44 17.51 9.70 -13.79
CA GLU A 44 16.80 8.51 -13.33
C GLU A 44 16.67 7.50 -14.46
N LEU A 45 16.63 6.21 -14.12
CA LEU A 45 16.28 5.15 -15.06
C LEU A 45 14.81 4.77 -14.84
N ASN A 46 14.01 4.87 -15.89
CA ASN A 46 12.61 4.46 -15.95
C ASN A 46 12.40 3.52 -17.15
N ASP A 47 11.21 2.92 -17.29
CA ASP A 47 10.95 1.93 -18.32
C ASP A 47 11.23 2.46 -19.74
N THR A 48 10.84 3.70 -20.04
CA THR A 48 11.11 4.30 -21.37
C THR A 48 12.60 4.39 -21.66
N ARG A 49 13.40 4.83 -20.70
CA ARG A 49 14.86 4.95 -20.83
C ARG A 49 15.55 3.59 -20.84
N PHE A 50 15.09 2.67 -19.99
CA PHE A 50 15.59 1.30 -19.93
C PHE A 50 15.35 0.58 -21.27
N GLU A 51 14.14 0.60 -21.81
CA GLU A 51 13.83 -0.04 -23.09
C GLU A 51 14.60 0.58 -24.25
N TRP A 52 14.81 1.91 -24.23
CA TRP A 52 15.66 2.56 -25.20
C TRP A 52 17.13 2.12 -25.08
N CYS A 53 17.70 2.08 -23.88
CA CYS A 53 19.06 1.58 -23.62
C CYS A 53 19.21 0.14 -24.10
N LYS A 54 18.26 -0.74 -23.77
CA LYS A 54 18.23 -2.14 -24.19
C LYS A 54 18.18 -2.28 -25.71
N LYS A 55 17.28 -1.55 -26.36
CA LYS A 55 17.15 -1.54 -27.84
C LYS A 55 18.47 -1.21 -28.55
N TRP A 56 19.20 -0.25 -28.03
CA TRP A 56 20.43 0.25 -28.69
C TRP A 56 21.71 -0.40 -28.13
N GLY A 57 21.64 -1.23 -27.12
CA GLY A 57 22.80 -1.81 -26.43
C GLY A 57 23.69 -0.71 -25.83
N ILE A 58 23.08 0.31 -25.20
CA ILE A 58 23.76 1.46 -24.63
C ILE A 58 23.65 1.37 -23.11
N ASN A 59 24.78 1.41 -22.43
CA ASN A 59 24.82 1.34 -20.98
C ASN A 59 24.26 2.63 -20.34
N PRO A 60 23.38 2.56 -19.34
CA PRO A 60 22.92 3.74 -18.61
C PRO A 60 24.01 4.28 -17.66
N SER A 61 24.14 5.59 -17.58
CA SER A 61 24.92 6.33 -16.59
C SER A 61 23.96 7.20 -15.79
N VAL A 62 23.64 6.77 -14.56
CA VAL A 62 22.49 7.26 -13.80
C VAL A 62 22.98 8.03 -12.57
N GLN A 63 22.28 9.13 -12.21
CA GLN A 63 22.56 9.80 -10.94
C GLN A 63 22.33 8.85 -9.75
N ILE A 64 23.12 8.99 -8.68
CA ILE A 64 23.07 8.13 -7.48
C ILE A 64 21.66 7.93 -6.91
N LYS A 65 20.75 8.88 -7.10
CA LYS A 65 19.36 8.81 -6.65
C LYS A 65 18.39 8.16 -7.65
N GLY A 66 18.86 7.91 -8.85
CA GLY A 66 18.01 7.54 -9.97
C GLY A 66 18.05 6.06 -10.35
N ILE A 67 18.77 5.23 -9.57
CA ILE A 67 18.86 3.78 -9.79
C ILE A 67 18.21 3.02 -8.62
N THR A 68 17.44 2.00 -8.92
CA THR A 68 16.82 1.10 -7.95
C THR A 68 17.33 -0.33 -8.15
N LYS A 69 17.16 -1.21 -7.14
CA LYS A 69 17.47 -2.64 -7.26
C LYS A 69 16.76 -3.29 -8.45
N SER A 70 15.50 -2.92 -8.68
CA SER A 70 14.71 -3.43 -9.82
C SER A 70 15.39 -3.11 -11.15
N TYR A 71 15.77 -1.84 -11.38
CA TYR A 71 16.45 -1.47 -12.63
C TYR A 71 17.86 -2.01 -12.70
N ALA A 72 18.56 -2.20 -11.57
CA ALA A 72 19.86 -2.85 -11.54
C ALA A 72 19.75 -4.28 -12.08
N LYS A 73 18.79 -5.05 -11.56
CA LYS A 73 18.50 -6.41 -12.04
C LYS A 73 18.05 -6.43 -13.51
N LYS A 74 17.11 -5.57 -13.90
CA LYS A 74 16.65 -5.46 -15.29
C LYS A 74 17.80 -5.17 -16.26
N CYS A 75 18.75 -4.31 -15.89
CA CYS A 75 19.94 -4.01 -16.70
C CYS A 75 20.87 -5.23 -16.77
N HIS A 76 21.15 -5.88 -15.64
CA HIS A 76 21.96 -7.08 -15.63
C HIS A 76 21.37 -8.16 -16.55
N ASP A 77 20.07 -8.48 -16.40
CA ASP A 77 19.37 -9.48 -17.20
C ASP A 77 19.32 -9.13 -18.70
N ALA A 78 19.37 -7.86 -19.03
CA ALA A 78 19.46 -7.36 -20.40
C ALA A 78 20.91 -7.28 -20.94
N GLY A 79 21.91 -7.66 -20.17
CA GLY A 79 23.33 -7.56 -20.51
C GLY A 79 23.86 -6.12 -20.55
N LEU A 80 23.18 -5.19 -19.87
CA LEU A 80 23.59 -3.79 -19.74
C LEU A 80 24.38 -3.58 -18.45
N GLN A 81 25.43 -2.77 -18.51
CA GLN A 81 26.24 -2.37 -17.37
C GLN A 81 25.85 -0.96 -16.91
N ILE A 82 25.67 -0.78 -15.61
CA ILE A 82 25.26 0.50 -15.04
C ILE A 82 26.49 1.29 -14.58
N ALA A 83 26.59 2.55 -15.01
CA ALA A 83 27.47 3.54 -14.40
C ALA A 83 26.65 4.49 -13.52
N THR A 84 27.27 5.07 -12.49
CA THR A 84 26.62 6.04 -11.60
C THR A 84 27.48 7.27 -11.32
N TRP A 85 26.84 8.40 -10.93
CA TRP A 85 27.50 9.71 -10.71
C TRP A 85 26.65 10.60 -9.78
N CYS A 86 27.18 11.54 -8.95
CA CYS A 86 28.57 11.54 -8.53
C CYS A 86 28.66 10.85 -7.17
N VAL A 87 29.55 9.90 -7.05
CA VAL A 87 29.75 9.11 -5.83
C VAL A 87 30.89 9.75 -5.04
N ASN A 88 30.56 10.56 -4.04
CA ASN A 88 31.54 11.33 -3.25
C ASN A 88 31.64 10.87 -1.79
N ASP A 89 30.97 9.75 -1.46
CA ASP A 89 30.94 9.18 -0.11
C ASP A 89 31.17 7.65 -0.17
N LYS A 90 31.88 7.09 0.82
CA LYS A 90 32.21 5.66 0.87
C LYS A 90 31.00 4.77 1.06
N ALA A 91 30.02 5.20 1.85
CA ALA A 91 28.79 4.43 2.05
C ALA A 91 27.97 4.37 0.77
N ILE A 92 27.89 5.48 0.03
CA ILE A 92 27.25 5.54 -1.29
C ILE A 92 28.02 4.66 -2.29
N TYR A 93 29.34 4.65 -2.24
CA TYR A 93 30.17 3.76 -3.07
C TYR A 93 29.81 2.29 -2.84
N THR A 94 29.79 1.83 -1.58
CA THR A 94 29.40 0.45 -1.23
C THR A 94 27.98 0.16 -1.68
N GLN A 95 27.02 1.03 -1.37
CA GLN A 95 25.62 0.86 -1.78
C GLN A 95 25.45 0.70 -3.29
N HIS A 96 26.17 1.47 -4.11
CA HIS A 96 26.09 1.36 -5.56
C HIS A 96 26.90 0.19 -6.11
N GLY A 97 27.92 -0.24 -5.39
CA GLY A 97 28.59 -1.52 -5.64
C GLY A 97 27.63 -2.69 -5.49
N ASP A 98 26.89 -2.72 -4.37
CA ASP A 98 25.86 -3.74 -4.07
C ASP A 98 24.70 -3.73 -5.09
N LEU A 99 24.52 -2.64 -5.83
CA LEU A 99 23.62 -2.56 -6.99
C LEU A 99 24.25 -3.00 -8.30
N GLY A 100 25.51 -3.43 -8.31
CA GLY A 100 26.22 -3.87 -9.52
C GLY A 100 26.65 -2.73 -10.45
N CYS A 101 26.82 -1.52 -9.93
CA CYS A 101 27.39 -0.45 -10.74
C CYS A 101 28.87 -0.74 -11.03
N TYR A 102 29.20 -0.96 -12.31
CA TYR A 102 30.56 -1.30 -12.75
C TYR A 102 31.49 -0.10 -12.84
N MET A 103 30.93 1.11 -12.89
CA MET A 103 31.69 2.36 -12.97
C MET A 103 31.00 3.42 -12.13
N MET A 104 31.80 4.09 -11.29
CA MET A 104 31.34 5.15 -10.41
C MET A 104 32.19 6.41 -10.64
N THR A 105 31.54 7.49 -11.04
CA THR A 105 32.21 8.79 -11.24
C THR A 105 32.20 9.55 -9.92
N CYS A 106 33.33 10.03 -9.49
CA CYS A 106 33.51 10.84 -8.27
C CYS A 106 34.38 12.08 -8.55
N ASP A 107 34.31 13.06 -7.66
CA ASP A 107 35.10 14.28 -7.75
C ASP A 107 36.45 14.17 -7.03
N TYR A 108 36.48 13.42 -5.92
CA TYR A 108 37.66 13.38 -5.04
C TYR A 108 37.93 12.06 -4.31
N LEU A 109 37.14 11.01 -4.52
CA LEU A 109 37.41 9.70 -3.91
C LEU A 109 38.57 9.01 -4.65
N LEU A 110 39.54 8.50 -3.87
CA LEU A 110 40.66 7.74 -4.43
C LEU A 110 40.32 6.24 -4.49
N PRO A 111 40.47 5.58 -5.61
CA PRO A 111 40.17 4.15 -5.76
C PRO A 111 40.87 3.27 -4.71
N SER A 112 42.11 3.59 -4.35
CA SER A 112 42.87 2.86 -3.32
C SER A 112 42.32 2.97 -1.90
N ALA A 113 41.39 3.90 -1.65
CA ALA A 113 40.74 4.10 -0.35
C ALA A 113 39.33 3.48 -0.28
N MET A 114 38.87 2.86 -1.37
CA MET A 114 37.55 2.25 -1.45
C MET A 114 37.59 0.81 -0.98
N PRO A 115 36.53 0.32 -0.28
CA PRO A 115 36.39 -1.10 0.04
C PRO A 115 36.22 -1.91 -1.23
N GLU A 116 36.60 -3.19 -1.16
CA GLU A 116 36.23 -4.14 -2.19
C GLU A 116 34.71 -4.32 -2.21
N ILE A 117 34.14 -4.47 -3.40
CA ILE A 117 32.73 -4.77 -3.60
C ILE A 117 32.62 -6.26 -3.81
N GLU A 118 31.81 -6.93 -2.99
CA GLU A 118 31.57 -8.35 -3.11
C GLU A 118 30.78 -8.69 -4.39
N ASP A 119 30.95 -9.92 -4.87
CA ASP A 119 30.18 -10.40 -6.02
C ASP A 119 28.69 -10.44 -5.69
N ILE A 120 27.89 -9.93 -6.61
CA ILE A 120 26.44 -9.83 -6.41
C ILE A 120 25.77 -11.14 -6.78
N ASP A 121 24.99 -11.69 -5.88
CA ASP A 121 24.06 -12.79 -6.18
C ASP A 121 22.81 -12.25 -6.91
N TRP A 122 22.90 -12.15 -8.22
CA TRP A 122 21.84 -11.67 -9.08
C TRP A 122 20.60 -12.56 -9.07
N GLU A 123 20.74 -13.84 -8.80
CA GLU A 123 19.61 -14.78 -8.75
C GLU A 123 18.75 -14.53 -7.50
N SER A 124 19.37 -14.12 -6.40
CA SER A 124 18.64 -13.73 -5.19
C SER A 124 18.04 -12.32 -5.26
N MET A 125 18.48 -11.49 -6.22
CA MET A 125 17.99 -10.14 -6.40
C MET A 125 16.66 -10.13 -7.16
N VAL A 126 15.57 -10.36 -6.45
CA VAL A 126 14.22 -10.27 -7.02
C VAL A 126 13.90 -8.80 -7.30
N PRO A 127 13.50 -8.43 -8.54
CA PRO A 127 13.03 -7.09 -8.82
C PRO A 127 11.77 -6.78 -8.01
N ILE A 128 11.78 -5.69 -7.25
CA ILE A 128 10.56 -5.18 -6.63
C ILE A 128 9.83 -4.35 -7.68
N GLU A 129 8.75 -4.91 -8.25
CA GLU A 129 7.91 -4.17 -9.18
C GLU A 129 7.24 -2.99 -8.44
N PRO A 130 7.11 -1.82 -9.06
CA PRO A 130 6.46 -0.68 -8.42
C PRO A 130 5.07 -1.04 -7.92
N LEU A 131 4.73 -0.61 -6.71
CA LEU A 131 3.39 -0.80 -6.17
C LEU A 131 2.44 0.17 -6.88
N GLU A 132 1.52 -0.34 -7.68
CA GLU A 132 0.59 0.49 -8.47
C GLU A 132 -0.59 0.99 -7.64
N GLN A 133 -1.06 0.16 -6.71
CA GLN A 133 -2.18 0.52 -5.84
C GLN A 133 -2.13 -0.22 -4.50
N VAL A 134 -2.90 0.28 -3.55
CA VAL A 134 -3.20 -0.35 -2.27
C VAL A 134 -4.70 -0.43 -2.05
N TYR A 135 -5.11 -1.38 -1.23
CA TYR A 135 -6.50 -1.58 -0.82
C TYR A 135 -6.63 -1.14 0.62
N VAL A 136 -7.45 -0.13 0.88
CA VAL A 136 -7.64 0.45 2.21
C VAL A 136 -9.08 0.20 2.66
N THR A 137 -9.23 -0.42 3.83
CA THR A 137 -10.54 -0.69 4.45
C THR A 137 -10.58 -0.09 5.85
N GLU A 138 -11.55 0.75 6.16
CA GLU A 138 -11.73 1.29 7.50
C GLU A 138 -12.15 0.17 8.46
N LEU A 139 -11.43 0.03 9.58
CA LEU A 139 -11.73 -0.95 10.64
C LEU A 139 -12.64 -0.35 11.70
N PHE A 140 -12.36 0.87 12.14
CA PHE A 140 -13.21 1.66 13.01
C PHE A 140 -12.92 3.14 12.89
N ARG A 141 -13.90 3.97 13.29
CA ARG A 141 -13.77 5.42 13.38
C ARG A 141 -14.56 5.95 14.57
N ARG A 142 -13.92 6.81 15.38
CA ARG A 142 -14.54 7.62 16.42
C ARG A 142 -14.08 9.05 16.19
N SER A 143 -14.90 9.84 15.55
CA SER A 143 -14.47 11.14 15.02
C SER A 143 -15.54 12.24 15.14
N SER A 144 -15.09 13.49 15.08
CA SER A 144 -15.99 14.63 15.07
C SER A 144 -16.88 14.68 13.81
N SER A 145 -16.35 14.23 12.66
CA SER A 145 -17.16 14.16 11.42
C SER A 145 -18.26 13.09 11.48
N SER A 146 -18.05 12.03 12.24
CA SER A 146 -19.03 10.96 12.44
C SER A 146 -19.98 11.21 13.63
N ASN A 147 -19.83 12.33 14.36
CA ASN A 147 -20.58 12.68 15.57
C ASN A 147 -20.55 11.58 16.67
N ASN A 148 -19.45 10.84 16.76
CA ASN A 148 -19.27 9.75 17.72
C ASN A 148 -17.95 9.85 18.49
N LEU A 149 -17.44 11.05 18.71
CA LEU A 149 -16.29 11.29 19.58
C LEU A 149 -16.59 10.78 21.01
N PRO A 150 -15.63 10.14 21.66
CA PRO A 150 -15.73 9.78 23.06
C PRO A 150 -16.02 11.00 23.95
N THR A 151 -16.81 10.82 25.00
CA THR A 151 -17.03 11.86 26.02
C THR A 151 -15.68 12.27 26.63
N ASN A 152 -15.45 13.58 26.75
CA ASN A 152 -14.17 14.17 27.19
C ASN A 152 -12.97 13.86 26.29
N PHE A 153 -13.19 13.58 25.01
CA PHE A 153 -12.09 13.43 24.05
C PHE A 153 -11.15 14.65 24.11
N PRO A 154 -9.82 14.47 24.05
CA PRO A 154 -8.87 15.57 24.12
C PRO A 154 -9.08 16.59 23.00
N THR A 155 -9.11 17.87 23.38
CA THR A 155 -9.29 18.99 22.44
C THR A 155 -8.19 20.04 22.63
N THR A 156 -8.08 20.99 21.70
CA THR A 156 -7.06 22.05 21.76
C THR A 156 -7.47 23.25 22.62
N LYS A 157 -8.74 23.46 22.91
CA LYS A 157 -9.27 24.70 23.50
C LYS A 157 -10.05 24.51 24.79
N GLU A 158 -10.88 23.49 24.84
CA GLU A 158 -11.86 23.29 25.90
C GLU A 158 -11.80 21.86 26.42
N GLY A 159 -12.38 21.62 27.58
CA GLY A 159 -12.43 20.29 28.19
C GLY A 159 -11.32 19.99 29.18
N LYS A 160 -11.31 18.77 29.68
CA LYS A 160 -10.42 18.30 30.73
C LYS A 160 -8.98 18.10 30.25
N TYR A 161 -8.78 17.67 29.01
CA TYR A 161 -7.50 17.34 28.43
C TYR A 161 -7.19 18.26 27.24
N LYS A 162 -6.28 19.23 27.44
CA LYS A 162 -6.02 20.32 26.47
C LYS A 162 -4.67 20.26 25.78
N GLN A 163 -3.76 19.46 26.30
CA GLN A 163 -2.39 19.31 25.76
C GLN A 163 -1.99 17.85 25.57
N ALA A 164 -2.94 17.08 25.13
CA ALA A 164 -2.77 15.65 24.81
C ALA A 164 -2.22 15.49 23.38
N GLN A 165 -0.97 15.92 23.17
CA GLN A 165 -0.40 16.13 21.85
C GLN A 165 0.17 14.85 21.22
N GLN A 166 0.63 13.90 22.01
CA GLN A 166 1.24 12.66 21.54
C GLN A 166 0.51 11.45 22.10
N ALA A 167 0.35 10.44 21.26
CA ALA A 167 -0.25 9.17 21.60
C ALA A 167 0.68 8.02 21.23
N ALA A 168 0.49 6.87 21.86
CA ALA A 168 1.00 5.56 21.45
C ALA A 168 -0.17 4.57 21.37
N TYR A 169 -0.15 3.67 20.39
CA TYR A 169 -1.16 2.61 20.27
C TYR A 169 -0.58 1.26 20.65
N ILE A 170 -1.19 0.58 21.60
CA ILE A 170 -0.74 -0.72 22.10
C ILE A 170 -1.97 -1.58 22.46
N ASN A 171 -2.04 -2.79 21.92
CA ASN A 171 -3.03 -3.80 22.31
C ASN A 171 -4.47 -3.27 22.37
N GLY A 172 -4.93 -2.60 21.32
CA GLY A 172 -6.31 -2.11 21.23
C GLY A 172 -6.58 -0.79 21.94
N LYS A 173 -5.56 -0.09 22.45
CA LYS A 173 -5.71 1.18 23.18
C LYS A 173 -4.71 2.23 22.72
N PHE A 174 -5.19 3.47 22.61
CA PHE A 174 -4.35 4.64 22.53
C PHE A 174 -4.00 5.11 23.93
N TYR A 175 -2.71 5.25 24.21
CA TYR A 175 -2.17 5.86 25.43
C TYR A 175 -1.78 7.28 25.09
N ILE A 176 -2.35 8.27 25.76
CA ILE A 176 -2.23 9.67 25.41
C ILE A 176 -1.72 10.44 26.62
N ALA A 177 -0.66 11.20 26.45
CA ALA A 177 -0.08 12.02 27.49
C ALA A 177 -0.61 13.45 27.42
N ASP A 178 -1.32 13.90 28.45
CA ASP A 178 -1.72 15.29 28.64
C ASP A 178 -0.82 15.99 29.63
N TYR A 179 -0.03 16.95 29.14
CA TYR A 179 0.95 17.68 29.97
C TYR A 179 0.31 18.64 30.96
N LEU A 180 -0.83 19.22 30.61
CA LEU A 180 -1.50 20.22 31.46
C LEU A 180 -2.26 19.52 32.58
N ALA A 181 -2.99 18.48 32.26
CA ALA A 181 -3.70 17.67 33.25
C ALA A 181 -2.76 16.76 34.05
N GLN A 182 -1.50 16.64 33.64
CA GLN A 182 -0.51 15.72 34.22
C GLN A 182 -1.05 14.29 34.34
N LYS A 183 -1.58 13.76 33.25
CA LYS A 183 -2.20 12.45 33.19
C LYS A 183 -1.81 11.71 31.91
N VAL A 184 -1.72 10.39 32.03
CA VAL A 184 -1.78 9.49 30.90
C VAL A 184 -3.20 8.92 30.87
N ILE A 185 -3.89 9.12 29.77
CA ILE A 185 -5.23 8.57 29.55
C ILE A 185 -5.18 7.49 28.48
N THR A 186 -6.15 6.59 28.50
CA THR A 186 -6.35 5.59 27.46
C THR A 186 -7.67 5.78 26.77
N ILE A 187 -7.72 5.51 25.49
CA ILE A 187 -8.95 5.41 24.69
C ILE A 187 -8.88 4.10 23.92
N ASP A 188 -9.84 3.21 24.11
CA ASP A 188 -9.91 1.97 23.34
C ASP A 188 -10.66 2.14 22.00
N THR A 189 -10.71 1.09 21.21
CA THR A 189 -11.37 1.08 19.89
C THR A 189 -12.88 1.31 19.96
N THR A 190 -13.51 1.06 21.14
CA THR A 190 -14.93 1.35 21.36
C THR A 190 -15.18 2.82 21.70
N GLY A 191 -14.12 3.55 22.03
CA GLY A 191 -14.15 4.95 22.45
C GLY A 191 -14.24 5.11 23.98
N LEU A 192 -14.03 4.05 24.76
CA LEU A 192 -14.00 4.17 26.22
C LEU A 192 -12.72 4.86 26.67
N LEU A 193 -12.88 6.04 27.31
CA LEU A 193 -11.78 6.82 27.88
C LEU A 193 -11.61 6.52 29.36
N ALA A 194 -10.37 6.29 29.78
CA ALA A 194 -10.01 6.06 31.18
C ALA A 194 -8.70 6.77 31.56
N GLU A 195 -8.58 7.22 32.80
CA GLU A 195 -7.30 7.69 33.35
C GLU A 195 -6.48 6.51 33.86
N THR A 196 -5.16 6.63 33.72
CA THR A 196 -4.23 5.64 34.28
C THR A 196 -3.52 6.17 35.53
N SER A 197 -2.92 5.27 36.30
CA SER A 197 -2.00 5.60 37.39
C SER A 197 -0.55 5.72 36.95
N MET A 198 -0.28 5.73 35.64
CA MET A 198 1.08 5.81 35.10
C MET A 198 1.76 7.13 35.44
N THR A 199 3.08 7.09 35.55
CA THR A 199 3.91 8.29 35.69
C THR A 199 3.64 9.26 34.54
N THR A 200 3.47 10.53 34.86
CA THR A 200 3.20 11.54 33.82
C THR A 200 4.48 11.89 33.07
N PRO A 201 4.52 11.73 31.74
CA PRO A 201 5.66 12.16 30.96
C PRO A 201 5.69 13.69 30.90
N ARG A 202 6.89 14.26 30.86
CA ARG A 202 7.10 15.70 30.69
C ARG A 202 7.38 16.08 29.23
N HIS A 203 7.89 15.12 28.44
CA HIS A 203 8.46 15.42 27.12
C HIS A 203 8.01 14.46 26.02
N GLY A 204 7.09 13.55 26.30
CA GLY A 204 6.49 12.73 25.28
C GLY A 204 6.26 11.28 25.65
N ILE A 205 5.55 10.61 24.79
CA ILE A 205 5.14 9.21 24.89
C ILE A 205 5.30 8.55 23.53
N CYS A 206 5.88 7.35 23.49
CA CYS A 206 5.92 6.52 22.29
C CYS A 206 5.88 5.04 22.68
N ARG A 207 5.96 4.17 21.72
CA ARG A 207 6.21 2.74 21.93
C ARG A 207 7.38 2.28 21.06
N ASP A 208 8.03 1.19 21.43
CA ASP A 208 8.91 0.43 20.55
C ASP A 208 8.15 -0.61 19.71
N ASP A 209 8.85 -1.35 18.86
CA ASP A 209 8.22 -2.33 17.97
C ASP A 209 7.68 -3.57 18.73
N ALA A 210 8.18 -3.83 19.94
CA ALA A 210 7.65 -4.88 20.83
C ALA A 210 6.40 -4.46 21.61
N GLY A 211 5.98 -3.18 21.50
CA GLY A 211 4.83 -2.63 22.20
C GLY A 211 5.12 -2.16 23.62
N ASN A 212 6.38 -2.01 24.01
CA ASN A 212 6.74 -1.39 25.28
C ASN A 212 6.41 0.10 25.23
N LEU A 213 5.63 0.58 26.23
CA LEU A 213 5.24 1.97 26.33
C LEU A 213 6.37 2.79 26.97
N ILE A 214 6.87 3.78 26.27
CA ILE A 214 8.03 4.61 26.65
C ILE A 214 7.56 6.02 26.95
N LEU A 215 7.83 6.48 28.17
CA LEU A 215 7.52 7.84 28.62
C LEU A 215 8.82 8.59 28.92
N HIS A 216 9.05 9.71 28.27
CA HIS A 216 10.18 10.60 28.56
C HIS A 216 9.83 11.48 29.77
N THR A 217 10.36 11.16 30.94
CA THR A 217 9.88 11.68 32.23
C THR A 217 10.74 12.81 32.80
N SER A 218 12.00 12.94 32.38
CA SER A 218 12.90 14.00 32.89
C SER A 218 13.90 14.47 31.82
N SER A 219 14.00 15.78 31.66
CA SER A 219 15.09 16.43 30.91
C SER A 219 15.30 17.86 31.42
N THR A 220 16.09 18.02 32.46
CA THR A 220 16.59 19.35 32.86
C THR A 220 18.11 19.36 32.81
N ALA A 221 18.71 20.52 32.69
CA ALA A 221 20.18 20.66 32.69
C ALA A 221 20.84 20.07 33.96
N SER A 222 20.08 19.84 35.01
CA SER A 222 20.57 19.36 36.32
C SER A 222 20.14 17.93 36.65
N THR A 223 19.25 17.31 35.87
CA THR A 223 18.80 15.93 36.08
C THR A 223 19.09 15.06 34.86
N PRO A 224 19.56 13.81 35.04
CA PRO A 224 19.73 12.88 33.94
C PRO A 224 18.45 12.72 33.16
N ASN A 225 18.58 12.56 31.84
CA ASN A 225 17.41 12.15 31.02
C ASN A 225 16.93 10.77 31.47
N GLN A 226 15.64 10.62 31.61
CA GLN A 226 15.01 9.37 32.05
C GLN A 226 13.84 8.97 31.18
N LEU A 227 13.79 7.69 30.90
CA LEU A 227 12.60 7.03 30.36
C LEU A 227 11.97 6.19 31.45
N THR A 228 10.66 6.29 31.62
CA THR A 228 9.87 5.27 32.34
C THR A 228 9.24 4.39 31.31
N VAL A 229 9.55 3.10 31.32
CA VAL A 229 9.08 2.15 30.34
C VAL A 229 8.18 1.14 31.01
N TYR A 230 6.97 0.96 30.46
CA TYR A 230 6.03 -0.08 30.86
C TYR A 230 6.12 -1.22 29.84
N LYS A 231 6.47 -2.42 30.33
CA LYS A 231 6.66 -3.58 29.46
C LYS A 231 5.33 -4.12 28.91
N ALA A 232 5.34 -4.49 27.64
CA ALA A 232 4.14 -4.96 26.95
C ALA A 232 3.57 -6.28 27.52
N ASN A 233 4.44 -7.15 28.05
CA ASN A 233 4.08 -8.51 28.48
C ASN A 233 3.47 -8.61 29.89
N ASP A 234 3.87 -7.74 30.82
CA ASP A 234 3.47 -7.85 32.23
C ASP A 234 3.06 -6.52 32.87
N ASN A 235 3.10 -5.42 32.12
CA ASN A 235 2.88 -4.05 32.58
C ASN A 235 3.82 -3.60 33.74
N SER A 236 4.89 -4.33 34.03
CA SER A 236 5.90 -3.87 34.95
C SER A 236 6.59 -2.62 34.42
N SER A 237 7.05 -1.74 35.29
CA SER A 237 7.74 -0.52 34.87
C SER A 237 9.21 -0.55 35.24
N GLN A 238 10.04 0.04 34.39
CA GLN A 238 11.46 0.24 34.62
C GLN A 238 11.84 1.68 34.25
N THR A 239 12.69 2.29 35.08
CA THR A 239 13.30 3.58 34.76
C THR A 239 14.69 3.37 34.18
N ILE A 240 14.95 3.98 33.02
CA ILE A 240 16.21 3.93 32.31
C ILE A 240 16.79 5.35 32.27
N SER A 241 17.94 5.57 32.91
CA SER A 241 18.69 6.83 32.82
C SER A 241 19.64 6.78 31.62
N PHE A 242 19.74 7.87 30.88
CA PHE A 242 20.58 7.96 29.69
C PHE A 242 21.19 9.35 29.55
N THR A 243 22.18 9.47 28.69
CA THR A 243 22.89 10.75 28.44
C THR A 243 22.69 11.14 26.98
N LEU A 244 22.35 12.41 26.76
CA LEU A 244 22.37 13.03 25.43
C LEU A 244 23.70 13.84 25.29
N ASN A 245 24.18 13.94 24.06
CA ASN A 245 25.42 14.68 23.76
C ASN A 245 25.21 16.20 23.72
N HIS A 246 23.95 16.66 23.86
CA HIS A 246 23.64 18.09 23.89
C HIS A 246 22.77 18.47 25.09
N THR A 247 22.72 19.75 25.37
CA THR A 247 21.87 20.36 26.40
C THR A 247 20.77 21.17 25.73
N GLY A 248 19.65 20.59 25.48
CA GLY A 248 18.53 21.27 24.83
C GLY A 248 17.20 20.58 25.10
N GLN A 249 16.10 21.27 24.82
CA GLN A 249 14.79 20.69 24.97
C GLN A 249 14.59 19.63 23.89
N THR A 250 14.28 18.41 24.30
CA THR A 250 13.85 17.31 23.44
C THR A 250 12.39 17.01 23.70
N ASN A 251 11.59 17.05 22.66
CA ASN A 251 10.17 16.67 22.73
C ASN A 251 9.94 15.49 21.79
N PHE A 252 8.85 14.76 22.02
CA PHE A 252 8.33 13.77 21.09
C PHE A 252 9.32 12.67 20.70
N PRO A 253 9.75 11.85 21.68
CA PRO A 253 10.56 10.68 21.37
C PRO A 253 9.82 9.71 20.45
N THR A 254 10.59 8.99 19.65
CA THR A 254 10.11 7.81 18.90
C THR A 254 11.06 6.66 19.17
N ALA A 255 10.62 5.44 18.90
CA ALA A 255 11.44 4.28 19.15
C ALA A 255 11.29 3.22 18.06
N SER A 256 12.29 2.35 17.95
CA SER A 256 12.29 1.19 17.08
C SER A 256 12.99 0.01 17.75
N GLY A 257 12.73 -1.20 17.25
CA GLY A 257 13.23 -2.45 17.80
C GLY A 257 12.54 -2.86 19.11
N ASP A 258 13.17 -3.75 19.86
CA ASP A 258 12.75 -4.14 21.21
C ASP A 258 13.85 -3.78 22.19
N ILE A 259 13.62 -2.71 22.98
CA ILE A 259 14.64 -2.21 23.93
C ILE A 259 14.95 -3.20 25.06
N PHE A 260 14.16 -4.25 25.26
CA PHE A 260 14.41 -5.31 26.23
C PHE A 260 15.06 -6.56 25.63
N SER A 261 15.17 -6.65 24.31
CA SER A 261 15.85 -7.78 23.65
C SER A 261 17.38 -7.68 23.74
N SER A 262 18.05 -8.79 23.44
CA SER A 262 19.51 -8.86 23.36
C SER A 262 20.11 -8.10 22.16
N THR A 263 19.35 -7.87 21.11
CA THR A 263 19.71 -7.01 19.97
C THR A 263 19.42 -5.55 20.26
N GLY A 264 18.47 -5.28 21.14
CA GLY A 264 18.08 -3.96 21.59
C GLY A 264 17.24 -3.18 20.59
N GLY A 265 16.97 -1.96 20.97
CA GLY A 265 16.27 -0.97 20.19
C GLY A 265 16.90 0.41 20.33
N TYR A 266 16.28 1.37 19.69
CA TYR A 266 16.71 2.75 19.68
C TYR A 266 15.57 3.69 20.04
N VAL A 267 15.92 4.77 20.79
CA VAL A 267 15.02 5.90 21.06
C VAL A 267 15.60 7.14 20.42
N TYR A 268 14.81 7.82 19.62
CA TYR A 268 15.24 8.96 18.81
C TYR A 268 14.70 10.26 19.38
N PHE A 269 15.56 11.28 19.34
CA PHE A 269 15.24 12.64 19.75
C PHE A 269 15.73 13.62 18.70
N PHE A 270 14.90 14.61 18.34
CA PHE A 270 15.36 15.69 17.49
C PHE A 270 15.42 16.99 18.30
N PRO A 271 16.60 17.35 18.82
CA PRO A 271 16.75 18.47 19.74
C PRO A 271 16.48 19.81 19.06
N ASN A 272 15.82 20.71 19.80
CA ASN A 272 15.56 22.06 19.35
C ASN A 272 16.87 22.81 19.06
N LYS A 273 16.95 23.54 17.95
CA LYS A 273 18.11 24.32 17.48
C LYS A 273 19.40 23.53 17.24
N GLN A 274 19.30 22.22 17.05
CA GLN A 274 20.44 21.37 16.71
C GLN A 274 20.30 20.81 15.29
N LYS A 275 21.45 20.59 14.63
CA LYS A 275 21.52 19.97 13.29
C LYS A 275 21.96 18.51 13.37
N PHE A 276 21.40 17.77 14.31
CA PHE A 276 21.58 16.33 14.46
C PHE A 276 20.39 15.71 15.17
N VAL A 277 20.18 14.44 14.92
CA VAL A 277 19.25 13.59 15.65
C VAL A 277 20.06 12.81 16.68
N GLU A 278 19.63 12.84 17.94
CA GLU A 278 20.19 12.02 19.02
C GLU A 278 19.48 10.66 19.03
N ILE A 279 20.28 9.59 19.00
CA ILE A 279 19.80 8.22 18.92
C ILE A 279 20.37 7.44 20.09
N VAL A 280 19.52 7.09 21.03
CA VAL A 280 19.87 6.38 22.26
C VAL A 280 19.71 4.89 22.05
N LYS A 281 20.78 4.11 22.15
CA LYS A 281 20.75 2.65 22.09
C LYS A 281 20.47 2.06 23.46
N ILE A 282 19.49 1.16 23.51
CA ILE A 282 19.10 0.42 24.72
C ILE A 282 19.10 -1.08 24.39
N VAL A 283 19.73 -1.89 25.23
CA VAL A 283 19.83 -3.34 25.08
C VAL A 283 19.51 -4.00 26.43
N ASN A 284 18.68 -5.01 26.44
CA ASN A 284 18.24 -5.67 27.69
C ASN A 284 17.70 -4.69 28.74
N GLY A 285 17.05 -3.60 28.31
CA GLY A 285 16.56 -2.54 29.20
C GLY A 285 17.66 -1.67 29.82
N GLN A 286 18.85 -1.68 29.30
CA GLN A 286 19.99 -0.88 29.80
C GLN A 286 20.47 0.08 28.71
N TYR A 287 20.76 1.33 29.11
CA TYR A 287 21.41 2.31 28.25
C TYR A 287 22.81 1.83 27.83
N VAL A 288 23.13 1.93 26.57
CA VAL A 288 24.42 1.53 26.00
C VAL A 288 25.20 2.74 25.51
N SER A 289 24.63 3.55 24.65
CA SER A 289 25.30 4.67 23.98
C SER A 289 24.31 5.65 23.37
N THR A 290 24.81 6.84 23.05
CA THR A 290 24.10 7.85 22.27
C THR A 290 24.92 8.21 21.02
N ILE A 291 24.25 8.18 19.86
CA ILE A 291 24.78 8.57 18.56
C ILE A 291 24.17 9.92 18.19
N SER A 292 24.98 10.86 17.72
CA SER A 292 24.50 12.13 17.14
C SER A 292 24.59 12.03 15.60
N ALA A 293 23.48 11.74 14.94
CA ALA A 293 23.39 11.66 13.48
C ALA A 293 23.24 13.07 12.88
N PRO A 294 24.22 13.60 12.14
CA PRO A 294 24.17 14.95 11.62
C PRO A 294 23.16 15.08 10.48
N VAL A 295 22.25 16.07 10.57
CA VAL A 295 21.23 16.35 9.58
C VAL A 295 21.41 17.75 8.98
N SER A 296 20.84 18.00 7.80
CA SER A 296 20.99 19.27 7.08
C SER A 296 20.19 20.41 7.70
N LEU A 297 19.06 20.12 8.32
CA LEU A 297 18.14 21.12 8.88
C LEU A 297 18.22 21.19 10.39
N GLU A 298 17.93 22.37 10.91
CA GLU A 298 17.93 22.64 12.33
C GLU A 298 16.61 22.18 12.98
N GLY A 299 16.71 21.39 14.04
CA GLY A 299 15.56 20.92 14.82
C GLY A 299 14.76 22.07 15.43
N THR A 300 13.48 21.83 15.64
CA THR A 300 12.54 22.77 16.29
C THR A 300 11.88 22.11 17.49
N THR A 301 11.15 22.88 18.30
CA THR A 301 10.36 22.32 19.42
C THR A 301 9.30 21.30 18.99
N ALA A 302 8.99 21.23 17.70
CA ALA A 302 8.09 20.29 17.08
C ALA A 302 8.81 19.30 16.13
N GLY A 303 10.13 19.17 16.25
CA GLY A 303 10.92 18.21 15.47
C GLY A 303 10.52 16.77 15.80
N TYR A 304 10.41 15.93 14.79
CA TYR A 304 9.98 14.54 14.90
C TYR A 304 10.88 13.63 14.05
N VAL A 305 11.11 12.42 14.52
CA VAL A 305 11.88 11.38 13.82
C VAL A 305 10.98 10.17 13.58
N ILE A 306 11.05 9.59 12.41
CA ILE A 306 10.31 8.39 12.04
C ILE A 306 11.37 7.32 11.73
N PRO A 307 11.57 6.34 12.62
CA PRO A 307 12.52 5.26 12.40
C PRO A 307 12.13 4.35 11.24
N ILE A 308 13.12 3.74 10.62
CA ILE A 308 12.92 2.73 9.57
C ILE A 308 13.67 1.45 9.96
N ASN A 309 12.94 0.34 10.10
CA ASN A 309 13.48 -1.01 10.27
C ASN A 309 14.54 -1.18 11.39
N ASN A 310 14.36 -0.52 12.52
CA ASN A 310 15.33 -0.54 13.64
C ASN A 310 16.78 -0.23 13.22
N ASN A 311 16.95 0.61 12.20
CA ASN A 311 18.26 1.03 11.71
C ASN A 311 18.57 2.48 12.10
N PRO A 312 19.56 2.75 12.99
CA PRO A 312 19.88 4.11 13.42
C PRO A 312 20.45 4.98 12.29
N ASN A 313 20.87 4.40 11.19
CA ASN A 313 21.37 5.10 10.01
C ASN A 313 20.31 5.30 8.92
N HIS A 314 19.05 4.92 9.20
CA HIS A 314 17.96 5.03 8.22
C HIS A 314 16.68 5.51 8.92
N PHE A 315 16.30 6.76 8.70
CA PHE A 315 15.12 7.37 9.30
C PHE A 315 14.64 8.58 8.49
N VAL A 316 13.40 8.95 8.69
CA VAL A 316 12.88 10.24 8.23
C VAL A 316 12.86 11.21 9.41
N TYR A 317 13.22 12.46 9.17
CA TYR A 317 13.09 13.53 10.15
C TYR A 317 12.25 14.68 9.60
N GLN A 318 11.49 15.30 10.47
CA GLN A 318 10.59 16.40 10.13
C GLN A 318 11.04 17.68 10.82
N VAL A 319 11.03 18.77 10.08
CA VAL A 319 11.24 20.13 10.57
C VAL A 319 10.02 20.96 10.27
N ARG A 320 9.61 21.78 11.24
CA ARG A 320 8.37 22.56 11.29
C ARG A 320 7.89 23.19 9.97
N THR A 321 8.77 23.63 9.10
CA THR A 321 8.40 24.36 7.87
C THR A 321 8.94 23.75 6.59
N SER A 322 9.71 22.69 6.69
CA SER A 322 10.48 22.15 5.57
C SER A 322 10.04 20.75 5.14
N GLY A 323 9.00 20.20 5.79
CA GLY A 323 8.49 18.87 5.45
C GLY A 323 9.31 17.72 6.03
N PHE A 324 9.24 16.60 5.37
CA PHE A 324 9.90 15.35 5.75
C PHE A 324 11.16 15.15 4.92
N HIS A 325 12.26 14.75 5.59
CA HIS A 325 13.57 14.54 4.98
C HIS A 325 14.07 13.16 5.30
N LEU A 326 14.54 12.43 4.32
CA LEU A 326 15.14 11.12 4.51
C LEU A 326 16.63 11.27 4.89
N TYR A 327 17.03 10.57 5.94
CA TYR A 327 18.43 10.34 6.31
C TYR A 327 18.76 8.86 6.07
N LYS A 328 19.84 8.59 5.34
CA LYS A 328 20.31 7.23 5.08
C LYS A 328 21.83 7.20 5.03
N ASP A 329 22.45 6.35 5.87
CA ASP A 329 23.88 6.02 5.87
C ASP A 329 24.83 7.23 5.91
N GLY A 330 24.50 8.24 6.72
CA GLY A 330 25.29 9.46 6.85
C GLY A 330 24.98 10.54 5.81
N ASP A 331 24.09 10.26 4.85
CA ASP A 331 23.66 11.23 3.86
C ASP A 331 22.70 12.26 4.47
N LYS A 332 23.14 13.49 4.57
CA LYS A 332 22.42 14.62 5.20
C LYS A 332 21.19 15.11 4.40
N GLY A 333 20.40 14.21 3.89
CA GLY A 333 19.20 14.53 3.11
C GLY A 333 19.43 14.55 1.60
N ALA A 334 20.35 13.72 1.09
CA ALA A 334 20.61 13.53 -0.33
C ALA A 334 19.35 13.15 -1.13
N TYR A 335 18.35 12.61 -0.46
CA TYR A 335 17.08 12.26 -1.11
C TYR A 335 16.07 13.42 -1.21
N GLY A 336 16.45 14.64 -0.81
CA GLY A 336 15.58 15.82 -0.88
C GLY A 336 14.40 15.78 0.09
N ALA A 337 13.54 16.76 0.02
CA ALA A 337 12.26 16.74 0.75
C ALA A 337 11.35 15.67 0.13
N ILE A 338 10.85 14.74 0.93
CA ILE A 338 9.91 13.69 0.50
C ILE A 338 8.61 14.32 -0.04
N SER A 339 8.33 15.55 0.35
CA SER A 339 7.26 16.35 -0.23
C SER A 339 7.67 17.82 -0.28
N SER A 340 8.19 18.25 -1.39
CA SER A 340 8.59 19.65 -1.54
C SER A 340 7.44 20.61 -1.74
N SER A 341 6.21 20.18 -1.96
CA SER A 341 5.21 21.16 -2.42
C SER A 341 3.78 20.95 -1.95
N THR A 342 3.41 19.82 -1.42
CA THR A 342 1.97 19.59 -1.33
C THR A 342 1.39 19.51 0.06
N THR A 343 2.19 19.29 1.12
CA THR A 343 1.58 19.08 2.44
C THR A 343 2.53 19.12 3.63
N ALA A 344 3.67 19.79 3.53
CA ALA A 344 4.43 20.04 4.75
C ALA A 344 3.57 20.89 5.68
N PRO A 345 3.37 20.43 6.90
CA PRO A 345 2.64 21.22 7.89
C PRO A 345 3.34 22.55 8.10
N ASN A 346 2.73 23.62 7.68
CA ASN A 346 3.31 24.95 7.69
C ASN A 346 3.23 25.62 9.07
N ARG A 347 3.14 24.85 10.19
CA ARG A 347 2.87 25.45 11.51
C ARG A 347 3.50 24.69 12.70
N ASN A 348 3.36 25.23 13.89
CA ASN A 348 3.87 24.77 15.19
C ASN A 348 3.31 23.42 15.67
N SER A 349 3.09 22.49 14.78
CA SER A 349 2.40 21.24 15.08
C SER A 349 3.39 20.10 15.02
N THR A 350 3.34 19.25 16.02
CA THR A 350 3.99 17.96 15.99
C THR A 350 3.08 17.01 15.26
N VAL A 351 3.52 16.56 14.14
CA VAL A 351 2.80 15.55 13.38
C VAL A 351 3.70 14.36 13.20
N GLY A 352 3.18 13.23 13.62
CA GLY A 352 3.84 11.94 13.44
C GLY A 352 3.65 11.45 12.01
N GLY A 353 4.38 10.42 11.69
CA GLY A 353 4.20 9.58 10.53
C GLY A 353 4.71 8.20 10.89
N VAL A 354 4.47 7.23 10.05
CA VAL A 354 5.04 5.89 10.20
C VAL A 354 5.51 5.36 8.86
N ILE A 355 6.56 4.55 8.93
CA ILE A 355 7.07 3.83 7.76
C ILE A 355 7.02 2.35 8.09
N PHE A 356 6.49 1.55 7.17
CA PHE A 356 6.42 0.11 7.30
C PHE A 356 6.70 -0.56 5.98
N THR A 357 7.10 -1.82 6.03
CA THR A 357 7.34 -2.64 4.84
C THR A 357 6.11 -3.49 4.54
N LEU A 358 5.62 -3.39 3.31
CA LEU A 358 4.50 -4.14 2.78
C LEU A 358 4.88 -4.68 1.40
N SER A 359 4.90 -6.00 1.21
CA SER A 359 5.37 -6.65 -0.03
C SER A 359 6.73 -6.12 -0.50
N ASP A 360 7.68 -6.00 0.44
CA ASP A 360 9.05 -5.49 0.23
C ASP A 360 9.15 -3.99 -0.16
N HIS A 361 8.02 -3.27 -0.19
CA HIS A 361 7.99 -1.82 -0.37
C HIS A 361 8.03 -1.08 0.96
N GLU A 362 8.89 -0.08 1.07
CA GLU A 362 8.86 0.87 2.18
C GLU A 362 7.76 1.90 1.92
N LEU A 363 6.68 1.82 2.69
CA LEU A 363 5.52 2.70 2.58
C LEU A 363 5.51 3.71 3.72
N PHE A 364 5.30 4.97 3.36
CA PHE A 364 5.28 6.10 4.28
C PHE A 364 3.87 6.67 4.41
N VAL A 365 3.31 6.62 5.62
CA VAL A 365 2.09 7.35 6.00
C VAL A 365 2.47 8.64 6.68
N HIS A 366 1.90 9.74 6.22
CA HIS A 366 2.08 11.06 6.81
C HIS A 366 0.78 11.88 6.74
N PRO A 367 0.59 12.84 7.67
CA PRO A 367 -0.55 13.75 7.61
C PRO A 367 -0.66 14.45 6.26
N SER A 368 -1.88 14.60 5.77
CA SER A 368 -2.20 15.34 4.55
C SER A 368 -3.10 16.54 4.85
N GLY A 369 -2.98 17.59 4.03
CA GLY A 369 -3.79 18.79 4.17
C GLY A 369 -3.19 19.87 5.08
N SER A 370 -3.77 21.08 5.00
CA SER A 370 -3.24 22.28 5.65
C SER A 370 -3.69 22.46 7.10
N ASN A 371 -4.66 21.69 7.58
CA ASN A 371 -5.36 21.95 8.83
C ASN A 371 -5.19 20.87 9.91
N TYR A 372 -4.46 19.78 9.65
CA TYR A 372 -4.24 18.68 10.61
C TYR A 372 -5.52 18.18 11.28
N ASN A 373 -6.44 17.78 10.49
CA ASN A 373 -7.75 17.33 10.94
C ASN A 373 -7.97 15.83 10.75
N GLY A 374 -6.86 15.06 10.68
CA GLY A 374 -6.89 13.61 10.59
C GLY A 374 -7.06 13.09 9.16
N GLY A 375 -6.51 13.80 8.17
CA GLY A 375 -6.34 13.29 6.82
C GLY A 375 -4.89 12.85 6.61
N TRP A 376 -4.67 11.76 5.88
CA TRP A 376 -3.32 11.25 5.63
C TRP A 376 -3.10 10.77 4.20
N SER A 377 -1.83 10.72 3.81
CA SER A 377 -1.41 10.15 2.53
C SER A 377 -0.44 9.00 2.76
N LEU A 378 -0.57 7.97 1.93
CA LEU A 378 0.35 6.84 1.84
C LEU A 378 1.21 7.00 0.58
N ARG A 379 2.52 6.86 0.74
CA ARG A 379 3.49 6.99 -0.35
C ARG A 379 4.42 5.80 -0.41
N ASP A 380 4.82 5.41 -1.62
CA ASP A 380 5.87 4.42 -1.85
C ASP A 380 7.24 5.13 -1.88
N MET A 381 8.08 4.85 -0.89
CA MET A 381 9.44 5.38 -0.79
C MET A 381 10.45 4.61 -1.63
N SER A 382 10.08 3.42 -2.12
CA SER A 382 10.93 2.62 -3.02
C SER A 382 11.11 3.30 -4.37
N SER A 383 10.20 4.24 -4.73
CA SER A 383 10.30 5.04 -5.95
C SER A 383 10.97 6.39 -5.68
N THR A 384 11.79 6.84 -6.61
CA THR A 384 12.47 8.15 -6.54
C THR A 384 11.50 9.33 -6.50
N LYS A 385 10.26 9.13 -6.95
CA LYS A 385 9.21 10.17 -6.97
C LYS A 385 8.40 10.23 -5.69
N CYS A 386 8.49 9.20 -4.85
CA CYS A 386 7.69 9.07 -3.63
C CYS A 386 6.20 9.40 -3.91
N SER A 387 5.63 8.76 -4.94
CA SER A 387 4.28 9.03 -5.42
C SER A 387 3.23 8.64 -4.38
N ALA A 388 2.16 9.43 -4.29
CA ALA A 388 1.04 9.06 -3.43
C ALA A 388 0.27 7.87 -4.04
N LEU A 389 0.12 6.80 -3.26
CA LEU A 389 -0.68 5.62 -3.60
C LEU A 389 -2.13 5.77 -3.15
N TYR A 390 -2.32 6.48 -2.03
CA TYR A 390 -3.64 6.66 -1.43
C TYR A 390 -3.68 7.96 -0.62
N THR A 391 -4.85 8.57 -0.54
CA THR A 391 -5.11 9.73 0.32
C THR A 391 -6.43 9.54 1.05
N GLN A 392 -6.41 9.66 2.38
CA GLN A 392 -7.55 9.52 3.27
C GLN A 392 -8.13 10.89 3.59
N GLU A 393 -9.45 10.99 3.50
CA GLU A 393 -10.20 12.18 3.93
C GLU A 393 -10.10 12.39 5.45
N PRO A 394 -10.17 13.64 5.92
CA PRO A 394 -10.02 14.00 7.32
C PRO A 394 -11.00 13.31 8.28
N LEU A 395 -10.55 13.07 9.52
CA LEU A 395 -11.41 12.60 10.62
C LEU A 395 -12.39 13.64 11.09
N GLY A 396 -12.11 14.93 10.87
CA GLY A 396 -12.97 15.99 11.33
C GLY A 396 -12.71 17.33 10.66
N SER A 397 -13.44 18.32 11.15
CA SER A 397 -13.36 19.70 10.69
C SER A 397 -12.84 20.66 11.78
N SER A 398 -12.46 20.15 12.94
CA SER A 398 -11.88 20.96 14.01
C SER A 398 -10.57 21.55 13.54
N GLY A 399 -10.68 22.70 12.90
CA GLY A 399 -9.56 23.42 12.37
C GLY A 399 -8.58 23.80 13.47
N TYR A 400 -7.34 23.73 13.15
CA TYR A 400 -6.26 24.22 13.95
C TYR A 400 -6.41 25.74 14.23
N ASN A 401 -6.24 26.13 15.48
CA ASN A 401 -6.01 27.51 15.84
C ASN A 401 -4.50 27.76 15.90
N GLY A 402 -4.00 28.73 15.14
CA GLY A 402 -2.59 29.01 14.89
C GLY A 402 -1.62 29.09 16.08
N ASN A 403 -2.11 29.03 17.31
CA ASN A 403 -1.33 29.06 18.54
C ASN A 403 -1.37 27.75 19.35
N ALA A 404 -2.12 26.74 18.92
CA ALA A 404 -2.20 25.47 19.61
C ALA A 404 -1.35 24.42 18.88
N SER A 405 -0.61 23.64 19.63
CA SER A 405 0.09 22.49 19.09
C SER A 405 -0.94 21.40 18.78
N VAL A 406 -1.01 20.96 17.55
CA VAL A 406 -1.86 19.85 17.15
C VAL A 406 -1.04 18.57 17.21
N GLY A 407 -1.62 17.50 17.71
CA GLY A 407 -1.04 16.17 17.68
C GLY A 407 -1.80 15.30 16.68
N GLU A 408 -1.12 14.78 15.69
CA GLU A 408 -1.62 13.76 14.78
C GLU A 408 -0.54 12.69 14.66
N PHE A 409 -0.86 11.47 15.10
CA PHE A 409 0.10 10.38 15.25
C PHE A 409 -0.44 9.10 14.68
N PHE A 410 0.45 8.32 14.10
CA PHE A 410 0.17 7.05 13.47
C PHE A 410 0.98 5.93 14.11
N TYR A 411 0.38 4.76 14.18
CA TYR A 411 1.02 3.50 14.54
C TYR A 411 0.55 2.42 13.60
N PHE A 412 1.35 1.39 13.43
CA PHE A 412 0.96 0.25 12.61
C PHE A 412 1.21 -1.06 13.37
N GLU A 413 0.45 -2.08 12.97
CA GLU A 413 0.68 -3.47 13.34
C GLU A 413 0.76 -4.29 12.06
N LYS A 414 1.87 -4.98 11.86
CA LYS A 414 2.06 -5.86 10.71
C LYS A 414 1.29 -7.16 10.98
N ILE A 415 0.32 -7.46 10.14
CA ILE A 415 -0.49 -8.68 10.22
C ILE A 415 0.20 -9.81 9.46
N ASP A 416 0.64 -9.52 8.23
CA ASP A 416 1.40 -10.44 7.38
C ASP A 416 2.26 -9.65 6.37
N SER A 417 2.83 -10.33 5.37
CA SER A 417 3.69 -9.68 4.37
C SER A 417 2.95 -8.73 3.44
N VAL A 418 1.62 -8.85 3.33
CA VAL A 418 0.76 -8.08 2.41
C VAL A 418 -0.29 -7.24 3.13
N THR A 419 -0.34 -7.27 4.46
CA THR A 419 -1.38 -6.62 5.28
C THR A 419 -0.78 -5.91 6.49
N VAL A 420 -1.18 -4.67 6.70
CA VAL A 420 -0.86 -3.83 7.85
C VAL A 420 -2.13 -3.18 8.38
N ASN A 421 -2.32 -3.14 9.69
CA ASN A 421 -3.30 -2.28 10.33
C ASN A 421 -2.63 -0.96 10.72
N LEU A 422 -3.21 0.14 10.25
CA LEU A 422 -2.80 1.50 10.58
C LEU A 422 -3.76 2.08 11.61
N TYR A 423 -3.22 2.72 12.64
CA TYR A 423 -3.98 3.37 13.71
C TYR A 423 -3.61 4.84 13.77
N GLU A 424 -4.62 5.70 13.88
CA GLU A 424 -4.48 7.15 13.94
C GLU A 424 -5.12 7.72 15.19
N TYR A 425 -4.41 8.63 15.83
CA TYR A 425 -4.93 9.57 16.82
C TYR A 425 -4.76 11.00 16.31
N CYS A 426 -5.83 11.75 16.27
CA CYS A 426 -5.82 13.16 15.89
C CYS A 426 -6.51 14.00 16.98
N LEU A 427 -5.72 14.86 17.64
CA LEU A 427 -6.20 15.74 18.72
C LEU A 427 -7.39 16.60 18.24
N GLY A 428 -8.50 16.53 18.95
CA GLY A 428 -9.73 17.27 18.64
C GLY A 428 -10.60 16.67 17.55
N ASN A 429 -10.09 15.71 16.76
CA ASN A 429 -10.82 15.13 15.63
C ASN A 429 -11.15 13.65 15.80
N GLY A 430 -10.36 12.87 16.53
CA GLY A 430 -10.74 11.51 16.81
C GLY A 430 -9.62 10.47 16.78
N ILE A 431 -10.06 9.23 16.74
CA ILE A 431 -9.25 8.03 16.51
C ILE A 431 -9.87 7.20 15.41
N ALA A 432 -9.04 6.53 14.63
CA ALA A 432 -9.49 5.61 13.60
C ALA A 432 -8.44 4.52 13.32
N ALA A 433 -8.85 3.49 12.61
CA ALA A 433 -7.93 2.49 12.09
C ALA A 433 -8.36 1.98 10.72
N TRP A 434 -7.38 1.56 9.95
CA TRP A 434 -7.55 1.00 8.61
C TRP A 434 -6.69 -0.23 8.41
N GLU A 435 -7.24 -1.20 7.70
CA GLU A 435 -6.45 -2.28 7.10
C GLU A 435 -5.92 -1.77 5.75
N ILE A 436 -4.61 -1.85 5.54
CA ILE A 436 -3.93 -1.52 4.29
C ILE A 436 -3.33 -2.81 3.72
N ARG A 437 -3.66 -3.12 2.47
CA ARG A 437 -3.18 -4.30 1.77
C ARG A 437 -2.54 -3.93 0.44
N SER A 438 -1.46 -4.61 0.11
CA SER A 438 -0.84 -4.53 -1.23
C SER A 438 -1.56 -5.39 -2.27
N GLN A 439 -2.43 -6.31 -1.84
CA GLN A 439 -3.20 -7.20 -2.69
C GLN A 439 -4.68 -7.17 -2.29
N PRO A 440 -5.61 -7.37 -3.24
CA PRO A 440 -7.03 -7.44 -2.90
C PRO A 440 -7.28 -8.56 -1.90
N ARG A 441 -8.26 -8.37 -1.03
CA ARG A 441 -8.66 -9.40 -0.07
C ARG A 441 -9.29 -10.55 -0.84
N ILE A 442 -8.68 -11.72 -0.73
CA ILE A 442 -9.27 -12.95 -1.26
C ILE A 442 -10.27 -13.47 -0.23
N ILE A 443 -11.53 -13.43 -0.58
CA ILE A 443 -12.60 -14.04 0.20
C ILE A 443 -12.85 -15.42 -0.42
N ALA A 444 -12.48 -16.46 0.31
CA ALA A 444 -12.63 -17.83 -0.16
C ALA A 444 -14.12 -18.20 -0.30
N VAL A 445 -14.41 -19.11 -1.22
CA VAL A 445 -15.69 -19.77 -1.31
C VAL A 445 -15.80 -20.74 -0.13
N GLU A 446 -16.91 -20.69 0.60
CA GLU A 446 -17.21 -21.58 1.75
C GLU A 446 -18.24 -22.66 1.35
N SER A 447 -19.13 -22.35 0.40
CA SER A 447 -20.07 -23.32 -0.16
C SER A 447 -20.57 -22.91 -1.54
N LEU A 448 -20.99 -23.92 -2.31
CA LEU A 448 -21.68 -23.81 -3.59
C LEU A 448 -22.96 -24.64 -3.52
N ALA A 449 -24.08 -24.06 -3.87
CA ALA A 449 -25.36 -24.76 -4.01
C ALA A 449 -26.04 -24.38 -5.34
N LEU A 450 -26.88 -25.24 -5.86
CA LEU A 450 -27.81 -24.92 -6.95
C LEU A 450 -29.18 -24.56 -6.35
N GLU A 451 -29.88 -23.60 -6.94
CA GLU A 451 -31.23 -23.21 -6.49
C GLU A 451 -32.21 -24.35 -6.67
N GLU A 452 -31.97 -25.17 -7.71
CA GLU A 452 -32.80 -26.35 -8.02
C GLU A 452 -31.92 -27.60 -8.11
N THR A 453 -32.37 -28.68 -7.50
CA THR A 453 -31.70 -29.99 -7.52
C THR A 453 -32.34 -30.93 -8.55
N GLU A 454 -33.51 -30.58 -9.07
CA GLU A 454 -34.28 -31.33 -10.04
C GLU A 454 -35.05 -30.35 -10.93
N ILE A 455 -34.97 -30.52 -12.24
CA ILE A 455 -35.60 -29.66 -13.23
C ILE A 455 -36.24 -30.52 -14.32
N GLU A 456 -37.46 -30.17 -14.72
CA GLU A 456 -38.12 -30.72 -15.91
C GLU A 456 -38.16 -29.67 -17.04
N MET A 457 -37.88 -30.08 -18.28
CA MET A 457 -38.02 -29.23 -19.46
C MET A 457 -38.50 -30.06 -20.67
N MET A 458 -39.07 -29.41 -21.68
CA MET A 458 -39.40 -30.04 -22.94
C MET A 458 -38.21 -29.97 -23.91
N VAL A 459 -38.15 -30.93 -24.83
CA VAL A 459 -37.20 -30.89 -25.95
C VAL A 459 -37.36 -29.56 -26.70
N GLY A 460 -36.25 -28.83 -26.87
CA GLY A 460 -36.19 -27.52 -27.54
C GLY A 460 -36.36 -26.32 -26.63
N ASP A 461 -36.71 -26.51 -25.38
CA ASP A 461 -36.79 -25.42 -24.39
C ASP A 461 -35.40 -24.90 -24.03
N THR A 462 -35.39 -23.69 -23.47
CA THR A 462 -34.21 -23.06 -22.88
C THR A 462 -34.55 -22.68 -21.45
N ILE A 463 -33.70 -23.10 -20.51
CA ILE A 463 -33.86 -22.81 -19.08
C ILE A 463 -32.61 -22.21 -18.51
N GLU A 464 -32.73 -21.53 -17.38
CA GLU A 464 -31.61 -21.02 -16.58
C GLU A 464 -31.51 -21.82 -15.29
N LEU A 465 -30.29 -22.25 -14.93
CA LEU A 465 -29.99 -22.89 -13.65
C LEU A 465 -29.03 -21.99 -12.88
N HIS A 466 -29.45 -21.51 -11.73
CA HIS A 466 -28.73 -20.59 -10.90
C HIS A 466 -27.97 -21.31 -9.78
N ALA A 467 -26.77 -20.78 -9.50
CA ALA A 467 -25.94 -21.22 -8.39
C ALA A 467 -25.85 -20.13 -7.31
N THR A 468 -25.91 -20.54 -6.06
CA THR A 468 -25.71 -19.70 -4.89
C THR A 468 -24.34 -19.99 -4.30
N ILE A 469 -23.55 -18.93 -4.10
CA ILE A 469 -22.20 -18.99 -3.53
C ILE A 469 -22.24 -18.36 -2.13
N SER A 470 -21.61 -19.00 -1.17
CA SER A 470 -21.43 -18.43 0.16
C SER A 470 -19.93 -18.27 0.46
N PRO A 471 -19.50 -17.12 1.04
CA PRO A 471 -20.30 -15.91 1.20
C PRO A 471 -20.57 -15.22 -0.16
N LYS A 472 -21.64 -14.44 -0.27
CA LYS A 472 -22.06 -13.77 -1.52
C LYS A 472 -20.99 -12.87 -2.15
N ASN A 473 -20.04 -12.38 -1.33
CA ASN A 473 -18.92 -11.56 -1.74
C ASN A 473 -17.61 -12.36 -1.91
N ALA A 474 -17.69 -13.69 -2.08
CA ALA A 474 -16.53 -14.51 -2.42
C ALA A 474 -15.84 -13.95 -3.67
N THR A 475 -14.50 -13.97 -3.67
CA THR A 475 -13.72 -13.37 -4.77
C THR A 475 -13.90 -14.10 -6.07
N ASN A 476 -13.96 -15.44 -6.01
CA ASN A 476 -14.24 -16.25 -7.19
C ASN A 476 -15.75 -16.52 -7.28
N GLN A 477 -16.37 -16.05 -8.37
CA GLN A 477 -17.79 -16.26 -8.68
C GLN A 477 -18.01 -16.90 -10.04
N MET A 478 -16.95 -17.45 -10.64
CA MET A 478 -16.99 -18.06 -11.94
C MET A 478 -17.29 -19.55 -11.83
N VAL A 479 -18.58 -19.90 -11.72
CA VAL A 479 -19.03 -21.28 -11.64
C VAL A 479 -18.88 -21.96 -13.01
N SER A 480 -18.27 -23.13 -13.02
CA SER A 480 -18.20 -24.00 -14.20
C SER A 480 -19.35 -24.97 -14.19
N PHE A 481 -20.19 -24.93 -15.23
CA PHE A 481 -21.33 -25.85 -15.40
C PHE A 481 -21.04 -26.85 -16.51
N ARG A 482 -21.41 -28.10 -16.27
CA ARG A 482 -21.18 -29.19 -17.22
C ARG A 482 -22.28 -30.22 -17.13
N ALA A 483 -22.76 -30.71 -18.30
CA ALA A 483 -23.63 -31.87 -18.37
C ALA A 483 -22.81 -33.15 -18.51
N ASP A 484 -23.27 -34.24 -17.94
CA ASP A 484 -22.73 -35.60 -18.12
C ASP A 484 -22.75 -36.05 -19.57
N HIS A 485 -23.76 -35.64 -20.35
CA HIS A 485 -23.94 -35.92 -21.76
C HIS A 485 -23.91 -34.65 -22.62
N ALA A 486 -22.70 -34.07 -22.78
CA ALA A 486 -22.48 -32.80 -23.49
C ALA A 486 -22.90 -32.78 -24.99
N ARG A 487 -23.17 -33.95 -25.61
CA ARG A 487 -23.69 -34.03 -26.98
C ARG A 487 -25.19 -33.80 -27.02
N SER A 488 -25.92 -34.25 -26.00
CA SER A 488 -27.37 -34.15 -25.88
C SER A 488 -27.81 -32.85 -25.22
N VAL A 489 -27.10 -32.41 -24.21
CA VAL A 489 -27.41 -31.21 -23.43
C VAL A 489 -26.30 -30.18 -23.63
N LYS A 490 -26.66 -29.00 -24.11
CA LYS A 490 -25.74 -27.85 -24.23
C LYS A 490 -25.88 -27.00 -23.00
N VAL A 491 -24.76 -26.74 -22.33
CA VAL A 491 -24.66 -25.89 -21.15
C VAL A 491 -23.74 -24.72 -21.45
N LYS A 492 -24.23 -23.49 -21.29
CA LYS A 492 -23.45 -22.27 -21.43
C LYS A 492 -23.40 -21.55 -20.09
N GLY A 493 -22.26 -21.62 -19.39
CA GLY A 493 -22.04 -20.90 -18.14
C GLY A 493 -21.95 -19.38 -18.35
N MET A 494 -22.58 -18.62 -17.45
CA MET A 494 -22.69 -17.17 -17.44
C MET A 494 -22.30 -16.59 -16.06
N GLY A 495 -21.23 -17.10 -15.45
CA GLY A 495 -20.82 -16.72 -14.08
C GLY A 495 -21.55 -17.56 -13.04
N THR A 496 -22.52 -17.00 -12.33
CA THR A 496 -23.29 -17.69 -11.28
C THR A 496 -24.53 -18.43 -11.80
N TYR A 497 -24.77 -18.47 -13.09
CA TYR A 497 -25.87 -19.26 -13.70
C TYR A 497 -25.42 -19.86 -15.02
N ALA A 498 -26.19 -20.83 -15.49
CA ALA A 498 -26.01 -21.42 -16.81
C ALA A 498 -27.31 -21.44 -17.61
N ILE A 499 -27.20 -21.26 -18.92
CA ILE A 499 -28.26 -21.47 -19.88
C ILE A 499 -28.16 -22.91 -20.40
N ILE A 500 -29.23 -23.67 -20.29
CA ILE A 500 -29.31 -25.10 -20.63
C ILE A 500 -30.31 -25.28 -21.73
N THR A 501 -29.94 -26.03 -22.77
CA THR A 501 -30.82 -26.45 -23.87
C THR A 501 -30.59 -27.91 -24.20
N SER A 502 -31.66 -28.65 -24.57
CA SER A 502 -31.56 -30.01 -25.07
C SER A 502 -32.52 -30.25 -26.23
N ASN A 503 -32.04 -30.98 -27.25
CA ASN A 503 -32.87 -31.47 -28.37
C ASN A 503 -33.12 -32.99 -28.29
N THR A 504 -32.79 -33.60 -27.16
CA THR A 504 -32.89 -35.06 -27.00
C THR A 504 -33.58 -35.36 -25.67
N GLU A 505 -34.60 -36.20 -25.71
CA GLU A 505 -35.27 -36.74 -24.53
C GLU A 505 -34.30 -37.58 -23.70
N GLY A 506 -34.43 -37.51 -22.37
CA GLY A 506 -33.62 -38.32 -21.44
C GLY A 506 -33.44 -37.66 -20.10
N ASP A 507 -32.78 -38.41 -19.21
CA ASP A 507 -32.38 -37.98 -17.88
C ASP A 507 -30.88 -37.67 -17.89
N TYR A 508 -30.52 -36.50 -17.41
CA TYR A 508 -29.17 -35.98 -17.41
C TYR A 508 -28.80 -35.40 -16.06
N VAL A 509 -27.49 -35.26 -15.79
CA VAL A 509 -26.99 -34.58 -14.59
C VAL A 509 -26.20 -33.35 -15.00
N ILE A 510 -26.60 -32.21 -14.46
CA ILE A 510 -25.85 -30.98 -14.57
C ILE A 510 -24.99 -30.82 -13.32
N THR A 511 -23.70 -30.66 -13.50
CA THR A 511 -22.74 -30.45 -12.41
C THR A 511 -22.21 -29.01 -12.45
N ALA A 512 -22.37 -28.32 -11.36
CA ALA A 512 -21.73 -27.01 -11.10
C ALA A 512 -20.48 -27.22 -10.25
N THR A 513 -19.37 -26.57 -10.58
CA THR A 513 -18.10 -26.66 -9.86
C THR A 513 -17.51 -25.28 -9.66
N LEU A 514 -17.05 -24.98 -8.44
CA LEU A 514 -16.34 -23.77 -8.10
C LEU A 514 -15.28 -24.08 -7.04
N ASP A 515 -14.02 -23.82 -7.32
CA ASP A 515 -12.88 -24.22 -6.48
C ASP A 515 -12.97 -25.73 -6.13
N ASN A 516 -13.09 -26.05 -4.85
CA ASN A 516 -13.22 -27.43 -4.36
C ASN A 516 -14.68 -27.86 -4.11
N PHE A 517 -15.66 -27.01 -4.43
CA PHE A 517 -17.07 -27.27 -4.19
C PHE A 517 -17.76 -27.75 -5.46
N GLN A 518 -18.72 -28.65 -5.29
CA GLN A 518 -19.50 -29.21 -6.36
C GLN A 518 -20.97 -29.35 -5.94
N ALA A 519 -21.88 -29.03 -6.85
CA ALA A 519 -23.31 -29.23 -6.68
C ALA A 519 -23.89 -29.83 -7.97
N THR A 520 -24.95 -30.63 -7.85
CA THR A 520 -25.57 -31.31 -8.97
C THR A 520 -27.07 -31.05 -9.04
N CYS A 521 -27.60 -31.03 -10.26
CA CYS A 521 -29.04 -30.95 -10.57
C CYS A 521 -29.42 -32.04 -11.59
N ASN A 522 -30.48 -32.80 -11.31
CA ASN A 522 -31.05 -33.75 -12.23
C ASN A 522 -31.92 -33.00 -13.24
N LEU A 523 -31.70 -33.23 -14.51
CA LEU A 523 -32.44 -32.62 -15.61
C LEU A 523 -33.24 -33.69 -16.37
N HIS A 524 -34.57 -33.58 -16.35
CA HIS A 524 -35.50 -34.46 -17.06
C HIS A 524 -36.02 -33.77 -18.29
N VAL A 525 -35.58 -34.23 -19.45
CA VAL A 525 -36.03 -33.70 -20.76
C VAL A 525 -37.11 -34.60 -21.35
N LYS A 526 -38.29 -34.06 -21.53
CA LYS A 526 -39.46 -34.78 -22.06
C LYS A 526 -39.80 -34.32 -23.46
N VAL A 527 -40.30 -35.23 -24.29
CA VAL A 527 -40.92 -34.87 -25.58
C VAL A 527 -42.31 -34.33 -25.30
N PRO A 528 -42.78 -33.27 -25.95
CA PRO A 528 -44.16 -32.86 -25.85
C PRO A 528 -45.04 -34.06 -26.27
N THR A 529 -45.79 -34.63 -25.35
CA THR A 529 -46.85 -35.59 -25.71
C THR A 529 -47.82 -34.85 -26.62
N ALA A 530 -47.99 -35.34 -27.84
CA ALA A 530 -49.02 -34.80 -28.74
C ALA A 530 -50.33 -34.75 -27.94
N LEU A 531 -50.91 -33.56 -27.82
CA LEU A 531 -52.27 -33.42 -27.32
C LEU A 531 -53.10 -34.40 -28.07
N GLU A 532 -53.74 -35.38 -27.40
CA GLU A 532 -54.83 -36.16 -28.01
C GLU A 532 -55.76 -35.13 -28.62
N ASN A 533 -55.92 -35.19 -29.93
CA ASN A 533 -56.87 -34.35 -30.68
C ASN A 533 -58.17 -34.38 -29.92
N PRO A 534 -58.75 -33.29 -29.43
CA PRO A 534 -60.09 -33.30 -28.95
C PRO A 534 -60.96 -33.76 -30.13
N THR A 535 -61.72 -34.86 -29.94
CA THR A 535 -62.59 -35.47 -30.92
C THR A 535 -63.76 -34.56 -31.40
N ASN A 536 -63.66 -33.29 -31.21
CA ASN A 536 -64.53 -32.23 -31.71
C ASN A 536 -63.70 -31.16 -32.45
N THR A 537 -63.14 -31.49 -33.59
CA THR A 537 -62.74 -30.46 -34.55
C THR A 537 -64.06 -29.87 -35.14
N PRO A 538 -64.32 -28.58 -34.91
CA PRO A 538 -65.44 -27.94 -35.63
C PRO A 538 -65.12 -28.04 -37.10
N THR A 539 -65.97 -28.73 -37.83
CA THR A 539 -65.83 -28.89 -39.27
C THR A 539 -66.20 -27.59 -39.95
N ILE A 540 -65.22 -26.68 -40.01
CA ILE A 540 -65.39 -25.48 -40.81
C ILE A 540 -65.18 -25.86 -42.27
N SER A 541 -66.23 -25.80 -43.05
CA SER A 541 -66.15 -26.03 -44.46
C SER A 541 -66.53 -24.78 -45.30
N LYS A 542 -65.86 -24.61 -46.42
CA LYS A 542 -66.23 -23.58 -47.41
C LYS A 542 -67.09 -24.21 -48.48
N ARG A 543 -68.28 -23.63 -48.68
CA ARG A 543 -69.21 -24.05 -49.74
C ARG A 543 -69.53 -22.94 -50.72
N PHE A 544 -69.87 -23.28 -51.94
CA PHE A 544 -70.34 -22.34 -52.95
C PHE A 544 -71.85 -22.52 -53.07
N ILE A 545 -72.65 -21.62 -52.61
CA ILE A 545 -74.09 -21.65 -52.62
C ILE A 545 -74.62 -20.43 -53.38
N ASN A 546 -75.39 -20.64 -54.45
CA ASN A 546 -75.95 -19.55 -55.26
C ASN A 546 -74.96 -18.50 -55.75
N GLY A 547 -73.70 -18.90 -56.06
CA GLY A 547 -72.67 -17.99 -56.56
C GLY A 547 -71.89 -17.23 -55.50
N VAL A 548 -72.08 -17.51 -54.20
CA VAL A 548 -71.39 -16.86 -53.06
C VAL A 548 -70.63 -17.91 -52.27
N ILE A 549 -69.42 -17.54 -51.79
CA ILE A 549 -68.64 -18.37 -50.86
C ILE A 549 -69.24 -18.22 -49.44
N VAL A 550 -69.64 -19.37 -48.89
CA VAL A 550 -70.21 -19.46 -47.53
C VAL A 550 -69.36 -20.33 -46.68
N ILE A 551 -69.12 -19.88 -45.43
CA ILE A 551 -68.41 -20.63 -44.40
C ILE A 551 -69.43 -21.35 -43.53
N GLU A 552 -69.42 -22.68 -43.56
CA GLU A 552 -70.22 -23.51 -42.65
C GLU A 552 -69.43 -23.92 -41.45
N ASN A 553 -69.93 -23.61 -40.25
CA ASN A 553 -69.41 -24.01 -38.99
C ASN A 553 -70.48 -24.63 -38.12
N ASN A 554 -70.38 -25.93 -37.89
CA ASN A 554 -71.35 -26.73 -37.11
C ASN A 554 -72.85 -26.58 -37.60
N GLY A 555 -73.09 -26.41 -38.87
CA GLY A 555 -74.46 -26.32 -39.45
C GLY A 555 -74.98 -24.85 -39.48
N GLU A 556 -74.25 -23.91 -39.02
CA GLU A 556 -74.50 -22.47 -39.21
C GLU A 556 -73.71 -21.94 -40.40
N TYR A 557 -74.27 -20.98 -41.14
CA TYR A 557 -73.67 -20.44 -42.36
C TYR A 557 -73.33 -18.96 -42.19
N PHE A 558 -72.12 -18.58 -42.60
CA PHE A 558 -71.61 -17.23 -42.51
C PHE A 558 -71.10 -16.76 -43.88
N ASP A 559 -71.17 -15.47 -44.15
CA ASP A 559 -70.45 -14.84 -45.25
C ASP A 559 -68.95 -14.78 -45.02
N ILE A 560 -68.15 -14.31 -45.99
CA ILE A 560 -66.69 -14.27 -45.91
C ILE A 560 -66.17 -13.25 -44.88
N ILE A 561 -67.03 -12.38 -44.34
CA ILE A 561 -66.68 -11.39 -43.30
C ILE A 561 -67.27 -11.74 -41.93
N GLY A 562 -67.88 -12.96 -41.82
CA GLY A 562 -68.34 -13.52 -40.55
C GLY A 562 -69.81 -13.18 -40.18
N ASN A 563 -70.64 -12.62 -41.05
CA ASN A 563 -72.01 -12.37 -40.73
C ASN A 563 -72.83 -13.64 -40.97
N PRO A 564 -73.81 -14.00 -40.09
CA PRO A 564 -74.66 -15.15 -40.30
C PRO A 564 -75.60 -14.93 -41.50
N ILE A 565 -75.71 -15.96 -42.34
CA ILE A 565 -76.60 -15.99 -43.52
C ILE A 565 -77.48 -17.24 -43.51
N GLN A 566 -78.68 -17.15 -44.06
CA GLN A 566 -79.50 -18.33 -44.36
C GLN A 566 -79.17 -18.82 -45.76
N PRO A 567 -78.91 -20.13 -45.96
CA PRO A 567 -78.52 -20.71 -47.25
C PRO A 567 -79.57 -20.70 -48.28
#